data_8c6879b2aff3126aff3a23e7d0d6af87
#
_entry.id   8c6879b2aff3126aff3a23e7d0d6af87
#
_cell.length_a   1.000
_cell.length_b   1.000
_cell.length_c   1.000
_cell.angle_alpha   90.00
_cell.angle_beta   90.00
_cell.angle_gamma   90.00
#
_symmetry.space_group_name_H-M   'P 1'
#
loop_
_entity.id
_entity.type
_entity.pdbx_description
1 polymer ?
#
loop_
_entity_poly.entity_id
_entity_poly.type
_entity_poly.pdbx_seq_one_letter_code
_entity_poly.pdbx_strand_id
1 'polypeptide(L)'
;CNLDMRDSADDQSQRMLNALEPGTVMPIHRHKGSSETCICIRGHFEEYFYDSDGRLTDTIDMVPGGAVLNIEKGQWHSLKCLESGTVLFEAKDGAYYPLKDDEILSVQP
;
A
#
# COMPACT_ATOMS: atom_id res chain seq x y z
N CYS A 1 -6.12 -4.87 10.93
CA CYS A 1 -5.24 -5.08 12.09
C CYS A 1 -3.80 -4.76 11.69
N ASN A 2 -3.15 -3.91 12.46
CA ASN A 2 -1.80 -3.44 12.17
C ASN A 2 -0.87 -3.79 13.32
N LEU A 3 0.34 -4.22 12.97
CA LEU A 3 1.45 -4.27 13.91
C LEU A 3 2.47 -3.23 13.47
N ASP A 4 2.63 -2.20 14.27
CA ASP A 4 3.48 -1.05 13.97
C ASP A 4 4.85 -1.25 14.63
N MET A 5 5.90 -1.20 13.82
CA MET A 5 7.27 -1.40 14.29
C MET A 5 8.09 -0.11 14.35
N ARG A 6 7.45 1.01 14.07
CA ARG A 6 8.10 2.33 14.20
C ARG A 6 8.29 2.69 15.67
N ASP A 7 9.28 3.53 15.95
CA ASP A 7 9.53 3.98 17.33
C ASP A 7 8.51 5.02 17.79
N SER A 8 8.02 5.86 16.87
CA SER A 8 7.03 6.89 17.14
C SER A 8 6.35 7.32 15.85
N ALA A 9 5.32 8.15 15.94
CA ALA A 9 4.64 8.71 14.77
C ALA A 9 5.58 9.60 13.93
N ASP A 10 6.62 10.16 14.57
CA ASP A 10 7.59 11.02 13.89
C ASP A 10 8.76 10.25 13.30
N ASP A 11 8.81 8.94 13.48
CA ASP A 11 9.86 8.09 12.95
C ASP A 11 9.90 8.17 11.43
N GLN A 12 11.05 8.53 10.86
CA GLN A 12 11.23 8.59 9.41
C GLN A 12 11.26 7.21 8.77
N SER A 13 11.50 6.16 9.55
CA SER A 13 11.51 4.79 9.09
C SER A 13 10.23 4.09 9.53
N GLN A 14 9.18 4.20 8.71
CA GLN A 14 7.89 3.57 8.98
C GLN A 14 7.94 2.10 8.54
N ARG A 15 7.60 1.19 9.45
CA ARG A 15 7.60 -0.25 9.18
C ARG A 15 6.35 -0.85 9.82
N MET A 16 5.61 -1.62 9.06
CA MET A 16 4.30 -2.09 9.51
C MET A 16 3.92 -3.42 8.89
N LEU A 17 3.31 -4.29 9.70
CA LEU A 17 2.58 -5.46 9.20
C LEU A 17 1.10 -5.13 9.20
N ASN A 18 0.44 -5.38 8.09
CA ASN A 18 -1.00 -5.19 7.93
C ASN A 18 -1.68 -6.52 7.62
N ALA A 19 -2.71 -6.85 8.38
CA ALA A 19 -3.57 -7.99 8.10
C ALA A 19 -4.78 -7.51 7.30
N LEU A 20 -5.07 -8.19 6.20
CA LEU A 20 -6.12 -7.83 5.26
C LEU A 20 -7.10 -8.98 5.09
N GLU A 21 -8.37 -8.61 4.83
CA GLU A 21 -9.41 -9.55 4.48
C GLU A 21 -10.05 -9.16 3.15
N PRO A 22 -10.56 -10.15 2.37
CA PRO A 22 -11.32 -9.84 1.16
C PRO A 22 -12.49 -8.92 1.46
N GLY A 23 -12.77 -8.01 0.55
CA GLY A 23 -13.84 -7.04 0.72
C GLY A 23 -13.41 -5.71 1.34
N THR A 24 -12.18 -5.62 1.83
CA THR A 24 -11.62 -4.34 2.27
C THR A 24 -11.54 -3.40 1.07
N VAL A 25 -12.12 -2.21 1.20
CA VAL A 25 -12.08 -1.19 0.16
C VAL A 25 -10.96 -0.20 0.48
N MET A 26 -10.07 -0.01 -0.50
CA MET A 26 -8.99 0.94 -0.39
C MET A 26 -9.13 1.97 -1.51
N PRO A 27 -9.15 3.28 -1.21
CA PRO A 27 -9.21 4.29 -2.26
C PRO A 27 -7.93 4.29 -3.09
N ILE A 28 -8.04 4.78 -4.32
CA ILE A 28 -6.85 5.08 -5.12
C ILE A 28 -6.18 6.27 -4.47
N HIS A 29 -4.95 6.11 -4.03
CA HIS A 29 -4.22 7.15 -3.29
C HIS A 29 -2.75 7.17 -3.68
N ARG A 30 -2.06 8.18 -3.22
CA ARG A 30 -0.60 8.32 -3.37
C ARG A 30 -0.02 8.94 -2.12
N HIS A 31 1.26 8.71 -1.91
CA HIS A 31 2.05 9.38 -0.88
C HIS A 31 3.03 10.32 -1.58
N LYS A 32 2.86 11.63 -1.41
CA LYS A 32 3.71 12.62 -2.07
C LYS A 32 5.04 12.78 -1.36
N GLY A 33 5.10 12.47 -0.08
CA GLY A 33 6.27 12.68 0.76
C GLY A 33 7.10 11.44 1.03
N SER A 34 6.68 10.26 0.58
CA SER A 34 7.40 9.02 0.87
C SER A 34 7.25 8.02 -0.26
N SER A 35 8.26 7.18 -0.43
CA SER A 35 8.15 5.94 -1.18
C SER A 35 7.90 4.80 -0.21
N GLU A 36 7.39 3.68 -0.70
CA GLU A 36 7.21 2.51 0.14
C GLU A 36 7.60 1.24 -0.59
N THR A 37 8.07 0.26 0.19
CA THR A 37 8.36 -1.09 -0.32
C THR A 37 7.43 -2.04 0.39
N CYS A 38 6.77 -2.92 -0.34
CA CYS A 38 5.89 -3.91 0.26
C CYS A 38 6.16 -5.32 -0.26
N ILE A 39 5.89 -6.30 0.61
CA ILE A 39 5.97 -7.72 0.29
C ILE A 39 4.77 -8.43 0.90
N CYS A 40 4.35 -9.51 0.26
CA CYS A 40 3.34 -10.39 0.82
C CYS A 40 4.02 -11.39 1.75
N ILE A 41 3.64 -11.40 3.02
CA ILE A 41 4.15 -12.35 4.01
C ILE A 41 3.32 -13.63 3.99
N ARG A 42 2.00 -13.50 3.83
CA ARG A 42 1.05 -14.60 3.87
C ARG A 42 -0.16 -14.27 3.01
N GLY A 43 -0.72 -15.29 2.36
CA GLY A 43 -1.94 -15.12 1.59
C GLY A 43 -1.70 -14.64 0.18
N HIS A 44 -2.57 -13.76 -0.31
CA HIS A 44 -2.51 -13.31 -1.69
C HIS A 44 -3.25 -11.98 -1.83
N PHE A 45 -2.61 -11.01 -2.46
CA PHE A 45 -3.26 -9.77 -2.85
C PHE A 45 -2.71 -9.28 -4.20
N GLU A 46 -3.45 -8.37 -4.83
CA GLU A 46 -3.00 -7.68 -6.03
C GLU A 46 -2.82 -6.20 -5.72
N GLU A 47 -1.71 -5.61 -6.19
CA GLU A 47 -1.47 -4.19 -6.14
C GLU A 47 -1.76 -3.60 -7.50
N TYR A 48 -2.41 -2.45 -7.53
CA TYR A 48 -2.81 -1.76 -8.75
C TYR A 48 -2.16 -0.39 -8.82
N PHE A 49 -1.56 -0.09 -9.97
CA PHE A 49 -1.05 1.24 -10.26
C PHE A 49 -1.97 1.94 -11.24
N TYR A 50 -2.10 3.25 -11.07
CA TYR A 50 -2.98 4.07 -11.89
C TYR A 50 -2.24 5.32 -12.36
N ASP A 51 -2.71 5.89 -13.48
CA ASP A 51 -2.29 7.23 -13.89
C ASP A 51 -3.14 8.30 -13.17
N SER A 52 -2.86 9.56 -13.43
CA SER A 52 -3.56 10.67 -12.77
C SER A 52 -5.03 10.80 -13.17
N ASP A 53 -5.45 10.15 -14.24
CA ASP A 53 -6.85 10.10 -14.66
C ASP A 53 -7.60 8.94 -14.01
N GLY A 54 -6.92 8.13 -13.20
CA GLY A 54 -7.52 6.97 -12.55
C GLY A 54 -7.59 5.73 -13.42
N ARG A 55 -6.82 5.70 -14.52
CA ARG A 55 -6.76 4.52 -15.39
C ARG A 55 -5.73 3.54 -14.86
N LEU A 56 -6.10 2.26 -14.81
CA LEU A 56 -5.21 1.19 -14.40
C LEU A 56 -4.06 1.06 -15.41
N THR A 57 -2.82 1.12 -14.92
CA THR A 57 -1.62 0.96 -15.75
C THR A 57 -0.91 -0.36 -15.50
N ASP A 58 -0.94 -0.87 -14.27
CA ASP A 58 -0.25 -2.10 -13.88
C ASP A 58 -1.04 -2.86 -12.84
N THR A 59 -0.98 -4.17 -12.92
CA THR A 59 -1.47 -5.09 -11.90
C THR A 59 -0.31 -5.98 -11.48
N ILE A 60 0.02 -5.98 -10.20
CA ILE A 60 1.13 -6.76 -9.66
C ILE A 60 0.56 -7.83 -8.72
N ASP A 61 0.86 -9.08 -9.02
CA ASP A 61 0.43 -10.21 -8.20
C ASP A 61 1.40 -10.36 -7.02
N MET A 62 0.84 -10.35 -5.80
CA MET A 62 1.63 -10.36 -4.57
C MET A 62 1.36 -11.63 -3.79
N VAL A 63 2.38 -12.49 -3.73
CA VAL A 63 2.34 -13.78 -3.02
C VAL A 63 3.62 -13.95 -2.21
N PRO A 64 3.61 -14.79 -1.17
CA PRO A 64 4.82 -15.07 -0.40
C PRO A 64 5.94 -15.60 -1.29
N GLY A 65 7.13 -15.07 -1.12
CA GLY A 65 8.29 -15.45 -1.94
C GLY A 65 8.26 -14.91 -3.37
N GLY A 66 7.25 -14.13 -3.71
CA GLY A 66 7.10 -13.51 -5.03
C GLY A 66 7.72 -12.12 -5.10
N ALA A 67 6.97 -11.19 -5.67
CA ALA A 67 7.45 -9.84 -5.91
C ALA A 67 7.80 -9.09 -4.62
N VAL A 68 8.84 -8.27 -4.70
CA VAL A 68 9.13 -7.20 -3.76
C VAL A 68 8.84 -5.92 -4.52
N LEU A 69 7.84 -5.17 -4.08
CA LEU A 69 7.30 -4.04 -4.83
C LEU A 69 7.72 -2.72 -4.21
N ASN A 70 8.33 -1.87 -5.02
CA ASN A 70 8.61 -0.49 -4.62
C ASN A 70 7.57 0.43 -5.25
N ILE A 71 6.92 1.24 -4.41
CA ILE A 71 5.93 2.22 -4.83
C ILE A 71 6.56 3.60 -4.65
N GLU A 72 6.84 4.27 -5.75
CA GLU A 72 7.53 5.56 -5.73
C GLU A 72 6.64 6.69 -5.21
N LYS A 73 7.27 7.76 -4.76
CA LYS A 73 6.55 8.99 -4.37
C LYS A 73 5.65 9.45 -5.51
N GLY A 74 4.39 9.74 -5.16
CA GLY A 74 3.42 10.24 -6.13
C GLY A 74 2.75 9.18 -6.98
N GLN A 75 3.12 7.92 -6.89
CA GLN A 75 2.48 6.85 -7.66
C GLN A 75 1.08 6.56 -7.10
N TRP A 76 0.07 6.75 -7.95
CA TRP A 76 -1.31 6.39 -7.61
C TRP A 76 -1.45 4.87 -7.54
N HIS A 77 -2.02 4.36 -6.43
CA HIS A 77 -2.14 2.92 -6.22
C HIS A 77 -3.30 2.56 -5.30
N SER A 78 -3.70 1.30 -5.38
CA SER A 78 -4.61 0.64 -4.46
C SER A 78 -4.29 -0.84 -4.45
N LEU A 79 -5.01 -1.61 -3.64
CA LEU A 79 -4.84 -3.05 -3.61
C LEU A 79 -6.18 -3.76 -3.42
N LYS A 80 -6.20 -5.03 -3.74
CA LYS A 80 -7.33 -5.93 -3.50
C LYS A 80 -6.83 -7.20 -2.82
N CYS A 81 -7.37 -7.50 -1.65
CA CYS A 81 -7.08 -8.74 -0.95
C CYS A 81 -7.87 -9.88 -1.59
N LEU A 82 -7.20 -10.97 -1.94
CA LEU A 82 -7.80 -12.12 -2.60
C LEU A 82 -7.99 -13.32 -1.68
N GLU A 83 -7.34 -13.35 -0.53
CA GLU A 83 -7.36 -14.49 0.37
C GLU A 83 -7.51 -14.02 1.80
N SER A 84 -8.38 -14.72 2.58
CA SER A 84 -8.53 -14.44 4.01
C SER A 84 -7.22 -14.69 4.75
N GLY A 85 -6.91 -13.85 5.72
CA GLY A 85 -5.70 -13.97 6.51
C GLY A 85 -4.44 -13.50 5.78
N THR A 86 -4.59 -12.67 4.75
CA THR A 86 -3.45 -12.08 4.05
C THR A 86 -2.72 -11.10 4.96
N VAL A 87 -1.40 -11.18 4.96
CA VAL A 87 -0.53 -10.27 5.71
C VAL A 87 0.49 -9.68 4.76
N LEU A 88 0.59 -8.36 4.74
CA LEU A 88 1.63 -7.66 4.01
C LEU A 88 2.55 -6.92 4.99
N PHE A 89 3.81 -6.80 4.61
CA PHE A 89 4.77 -5.92 5.27
C PHE A 89 5.03 -4.73 4.37
N GLU A 90 5.03 -3.53 4.95
CA GLU A 90 5.43 -2.33 4.23
C GLU A 90 6.44 -1.51 5.02
N ALA A 91 7.38 -0.92 4.29
CA ALA A 91 8.36 0.01 4.82
C ALA A 91 8.27 1.31 4.04
N LYS A 92 8.21 2.44 4.72
CA LYS A 92 8.15 3.77 4.12
C LYS A 92 9.29 4.62 4.62
N ASP A 93 9.82 5.47 3.75
CA ASP A 93 10.79 6.49 4.12
C ASP A 93 10.07 7.83 4.32
N GLY A 94 9.86 8.20 5.55
CA GLY A 94 9.18 9.43 5.90
C GLY A 94 8.18 9.24 7.03
N ALA A 95 7.98 10.27 7.81
CA ALA A 95 7.06 10.21 8.95
C ALA A 95 5.61 10.04 8.48
N TYR A 96 4.82 9.39 9.31
CA TYR A 96 3.39 9.22 9.04
C TYR A 96 2.64 10.55 9.10
N TYR A 97 1.74 10.73 8.16
CA TYR A 97 0.67 11.73 8.24
C TYR A 97 -0.57 11.19 7.55
N PRO A 98 -1.78 11.64 7.95
CA PRO A 98 -3.01 11.25 7.25
C PRO A 98 -2.98 11.70 5.78
N LEU A 99 -3.60 10.93 4.89
CA LEU A 99 -3.71 11.29 3.48
C LEU A 99 -4.40 12.66 3.33
N LYS A 100 -3.82 13.50 2.47
CA LYS A 100 -4.36 14.82 2.14
C LYS A 100 -5.32 14.70 0.96
N ASP A 101 -6.13 15.73 0.72
CA ASP A 101 -7.12 15.72 -0.36
C ASP A 101 -6.52 15.48 -1.73
N ASP A 102 -5.34 16.02 -2.00
CA ASP A 102 -4.64 15.84 -3.27
C ASP A 102 -3.89 14.49 -3.36
N GLU A 103 -3.99 13.66 -2.33
CA GLU A 103 -3.42 12.31 -2.28
C GLU A 103 -4.47 11.22 -2.43
N ILE A 104 -5.72 11.58 -2.68
CA ILE A 104 -6.82 10.63 -2.89
C ILE A 104 -7.52 11.00 -4.20
N LEU A 105 -7.70 9.99 -5.07
CA LEU A 105 -8.55 10.17 -6.26
C LEU A 105 -9.99 9.91 -5.90
N SER A 106 -10.91 10.70 -6.47
CA SER A 106 -12.35 10.51 -6.29
C SER A 106 -12.87 9.29 -7.05
N VAL A 107 -12.11 8.79 -8.01
CA VAL A 107 -12.43 7.59 -8.78
C VAL A 107 -12.12 6.36 -7.94
N GLN A 108 -13.05 5.38 -7.90
CA GLN A 108 -12.83 4.14 -7.19
C GLN A 108 -12.27 3.06 -8.12
N PRO A 109 -11.42 2.16 -7.60
CA PRO A 109 -10.87 1.06 -8.38
C PRO A 109 -11.92 0.05 -8.81
#